data_48bb1f4038184572b76de9771b45aeaf
#
_entry.id   48bb1f4038184572b76de9771b45aeaf
#
_cell.length_a   1.000
_cell.length_b   1.000
_cell.length_c   1.000
_cell.angle_alpha   90.00
_cell.angle_beta   90.00
_cell.angle_gamma   90.00
#
_symmetry.space_group_name_H-M   'P 1'
#
loop_
_entity.id
_entity.type
_entity.pdbx_description
1 polymer ?
#
loop_
_entity_poly.entity_id
_entity_poly.type
_entity_poly.pdbx_seq_one_letter_code
_entity_poly.pdbx_strand_id
1 'polypeptide(L)'
;MCKVIAICNQKGGVSKTTTTANLGVGLVRAGKKALVIDADPQGNLSQSLGIENPDELEIALPNIMEQIIMDKEVDVTKGIIHHKEGLDLMPCNIDLSGVDVSLVNAMSREFVLKTYVESMREFYDYILIDCMPSLGMITVNSLTASDSVLVPVQAAYLPVKGLEQLITTIYRVKKHLNPQIQFEGILISMLNARTNYAKDIMELIKKYYGESIPIFESKIPFSVKAAETSAAGVSIFTLDKKHPVAQAYEKLTKEVIAHE
;
A
#
# COMPACT_ATOMS: atom_id res chain seq x y z
N MET A 1 2.70 -8.30 17.64
CA MET A 1 3.66 -7.25 17.19
C MET A 1 3.07 -6.62 15.96
N CYS A 2 3.13 -5.28 15.80
CA CYS A 2 2.57 -4.61 14.62
C CYS A 2 3.38 -4.94 13.37
N LYS A 3 2.71 -5.31 12.28
CA LYS A 3 3.34 -5.58 10.97
C LYS A 3 3.05 -4.44 10.00
N VAL A 4 4.11 -3.84 9.44
CA VAL A 4 4.02 -2.73 8.47
C VAL A 4 4.30 -3.23 7.07
N ILE A 5 3.35 -3.05 6.15
CA ILE A 5 3.42 -3.55 4.77
C ILE A 5 3.30 -2.38 3.80
N ALA A 6 4.33 -2.14 2.97
CA ALA A 6 4.21 -1.23 1.84
C ALA A 6 3.55 -1.94 0.64
N ILE A 7 2.52 -1.34 0.06
CA ILE A 7 1.90 -1.81 -1.19
C ILE A 7 2.48 -0.99 -2.34
N CYS A 8 3.45 -1.57 -3.06
CA CYS A 8 4.33 -0.82 -3.92
C CYS A 8 4.39 -1.36 -5.35
N ASN A 9 4.27 -0.50 -6.33
CA ASN A 9 4.62 -0.74 -7.74
C ASN A 9 4.78 0.60 -8.46
N GLN A 10 5.85 0.75 -9.25
CA GLN A 10 6.08 1.97 -10.04
C GLN A 10 5.07 2.16 -11.17
N LYS A 11 4.35 1.10 -11.58
CA LYS A 11 3.31 1.19 -12.60
C LYS A 11 2.01 1.69 -11.98
N GLY A 12 1.37 2.69 -12.61
CA GLY A 12 0.01 3.11 -12.29
C GLY A 12 -1.04 2.06 -12.71
N GLY A 13 -2.19 2.06 -12.04
CA GLY A 13 -3.33 1.23 -12.42
C GLY A 13 -3.16 -0.29 -12.19
N VAL A 14 -2.27 -0.72 -11.30
CA VAL A 14 -2.08 -2.13 -10.94
C VAL A 14 -2.81 -2.54 -9.66
N SER A 15 -3.80 -1.79 -9.23
CA SER A 15 -4.62 -2.03 -8.04
C SER A 15 -3.90 -1.85 -6.70
N LYS A 16 -2.87 -1.00 -6.57
CA LYS A 16 -2.24 -0.68 -5.27
C LYS A 16 -3.29 -0.19 -4.27
N THR A 17 -3.90 0.93 -4.55
CA THR A 17 -4.93 1.58 -3.73
C THR A 17 -6.10 0.66 -3.41
N THR A 18 -6.64 -0.03 -4.43
CA THR A 18 -7.72 -1.00 -4.24
C THR A 18 -7.30 -2.16 -3.32
N THR A 19 -6.04 -2.60 -3.43
CA THR A 19 -5.50 -3.65 -2.57
C THR A 19 -5.32 -3.14 -1.14
N THR A 20 -4.78 -1.93 -0.95
CA THR A 20 -4.59 -1.33 0.37
C THR A 20 -5.93 -1.19 1.10
N ALA A 21 -6.95 -0.60 0.45
CA ALA A 21 -8.27 -0.44 1.04
C ALA A 21 -8.93 -1.78 1.39
N ASN A 22 -8.96 -2.73 0.45
CA ASN A 22 -9.66 -4.00 0.66
C ASN A 22 -8.91 -4.96 1.59
N LEU A 23 -7.57 -4.99 1.55
CA LEU A 23 -6.78 -5.76 2.52
C LEU A 23 -6.93 -5.17 3.93
N GLY A 24 -6.88 -3.83 4.07
CA GLY A 24 -7.10 -3.14 5.35
C GLY A 24 -8.44 -3.50 5.97
N VAL A 25 -9.54 -3.38 5.21
CA VAL A 25 -10.87 -3.80 5.68
C VAL A 25 -10.93 -5.32 5.93
N GLY A 26 -10.26 -6.13 5.11
CA GLY A 26 -10.14 -7.58 5.31
C GLY A 26 -9.51 -7.92 6.67
N LEU A 27 -8.43 -7.23 7.05
CA LEU A 27 -7.76 -7.38 8.35
C LEU A 27 -8.67 -6.99 9.51
N VAL A 28 -9.39 -5.85 9.40
CA VAL A 28 -10.39 -5.45 10.42
C VAL A 28 -11.48 -6.52 10.57
N ARG A 29 -11.98 -7.06 9.47
CA ARG A 29 -12.98 -8.16 9.49
C ARG A 29 -12.44 -9.46 10.10
N ALA A 30 -11.12 -9.66 10.06
CA ALA A 30 -10.44 -10.76 10.75
C ALA A 30 -10.14 -10.45 12.23
N GLY A 31 -10.62 -9.32 12.77
CA GLY A 31 -10.46 -8.92 14.17
C GLY A 31 -9.15 -8.21 14.49
N LYS A 32 -8.41 -7.75 13.49
CA LYS A 32 -7.15 -7.00 13.66
C LYS A 32 -7.42 -5.50 13.68
N LYS A 33 -6.61 -4.74 14.42
CA LYS A 33 -6.58 -3.29 14.34
C LYS A 33 -5.68 -2.88 13.17
N ALA A 34 -6.22 -2.15 12.19
CA ALA A 34 -5.48 -1.79 11.01
C ALA A 34 -5.54 -0.29 10.70
N LEU A 35 -4.37 0.29 10.41
CA LEU A 35 -4.21 1.64 9.86
C LEU A 35 -3.80 1.52 8.39
N VAL A 36 -4.40 2.31 7.52
CA VAL A 36 -3.88 2.53 6.17
C VAL A 36 -3.36 3.95 6.05
N ILE A 37 -2.19 4.10 5.42
CA ILE A 37 -1.54 5.39 5.18
C ILE A 37 -1.55 5.63 3.68
N ASP A 38 -2.17 6.72 3.25
CA ASP A 38 -2.10 7.18 1.88
C ASP A 38 -0.77 7.93 1.69
N ALA A 39 0.12 7.40 0.85
CA ALA A 39 1.42 8.00 0.55
C ALA A 39 1.53 8.37 -0.95
N ASP A 40 0.39 8.76 -1.55
CA ASP A 40 0.30 9.30 -2.90
C ASP A 40 -0.27 10.72 -2.83
N PRO A 41 0.41 11.76 -3.37
CA PRO A 41 -0.10 13.14 -3.39
C PRO A 41 -1.43 13.28 -4.15
N GLN A 42 -1.82 12.28 -4.94
CA GLN A 42 -3.13 12.27 -5.60
C GLN A 42 -4.29 11.95 -4.65
N GLY A 43 -4.03 11.52 -3.40
CA GLY A 43 -5.07 11.23 -2.41
C GLY A 43 -6.04 10.12 -2.81
N ASN A 44 -5.62 9.21 -3.69
CA ASN A 44 -6.52 8.20 -4.26
C ASN A 44 -7.07 7.21 -3.22
N LEU A 45 -6.26 6.82 -2.22
CA LEU A 45 -6.72 5.96 -1.14
C LEU A 45 -7.72 6.72 -0.26
N SER A 46 -7.42 7.97 0.07
CA SER A 46 -8.29 8.86 0.83
C SER A 46 -9.65 9.01 0.17
N GLN A 47 -9.69 9.28 -1.15
CA GLN A 47 -10.93 9.36 -1.91
C GLN A 47 -11.67 8.02 -1.96
N SER A 48 -10.96 6.91 -2.18
CA SER A 48 -11.58 5.57 -2.25
C SER A 48 -12.16 5.10 -0.93
N LEU A 49 -11.80 5.75 0.18
CA LEU A 49 -12.36 5.54 1.52
C LEU A 49 -13.35 6.67 1.92
N GLY A 50 -13.84 7.44 0.95
CA GLY A 50 -14.97 8.36 1.13
C GLY A 50 -14.60 9.78 1.55
N ILE A 51 -13.34 10.18 1.45
CA ILE A 51 -12.94 11.57 1.61
C ILE A 51 -13.12 12.27 0.26
N GLU A 52 -14.16 13.06 0.10
CA GLU A 52 -14.49 13.70 -1.19
C GLU A 52 -13.41 14.69 -1.63
N ASN A 53 -12.92 15.53 -0.72
CA ASN A 53 -11.93 16.58 -0.98
C ASN A 53 -10.73 16.47 -0.03
N PRO A 54 -9.74 15.60 -0.30
CA PRO A 54 -8.57 15.46 0.57
C PRO A 54 -7.77 16.76 0.74
N ASP A 55 -7.78 17.64 -0.26
CA ASP A 55 -7.06 18.92 -0.23
C ASP A 55 -7.67 19.95 0.75
N GLU A 56 -8.90 19.73 1.22
CA GLU A 56 -9.56 20.57 2.23
C GLU A 56 -9.31 20.08 3.66
N LEU A 57 -8.60 18.98 3.86
CA LEU A 57 -8.29 18.46 5.20
C LEU A 57 -7.31 19.38 5.90
N GLU A 58 -7.62 19.72 7.15
CA GLU A 58 -6.76 20.56 8.00
C GLU A 58 -5.44 19.84 8.32
N ILE A 59 -5.48 18.53 8.53
CA ILE A 59 -4.31 17.70 8.85
C ILE A 59 -4.36 16.42 8.01
N ALA A 60 -3.28 16.19 7.29
CA ALA A 60 -3.02 14.99 6.52
C ALA A 60 -1.55 14.58 6.68
N LEU A 61 -1.14 13.48 6.07
CA LEU A 61 0.24 12.96 6.14
C LEU A 61 1.32 14.00 5.86
N PRO A 62 1.19 14.90 4.85
CA PRO A 62 2.19 15.96 4.61
C PRO A 62 2.48 16.80 5.84
N ASN A 63 1.46 17.24 6.56
CA ASN A 63 1.60 18.09 7.74
C ASN A 63 2.39 17.40 8.85
N ILE A 64 2.16 16.10 9.06
CA ILE A 64 2.90 15.28 10.02
C ILE A 64 4.37 15.16 9.60
N MET A 65 4.63 14.85 8.34
CA MET A 65 5.99 14.71 7.81
C MET A 65 6.78 16.02 7.89
N GLU A 66 6.16 17.17 7.58
CA GLU A 66 6.79 18.48 7.70
C GLU A 66 7.16 18.81 9.15
N GLN A 67 6.30 18.50 10.13
CA GLN A 67 6.62 18.69 11.55
C GLN A 67 7.83 17.86 11.97
N ILE A 68 7.91 16.60 11.52
CA ILE A 68 9.07 15.72 11.77
C ILE A 68 10.35 16.29 11.12
N ILE A 69 10.29 16.76 9.87
CA ILE A 69 11.42 17.39 9.18
C ILE A 69 11.93 18.61 9.93
N MET A 70 11.03 19.36 10.58
CA MET A 70 11.35 20.55 11.36
C MET A 70 11.73 20.27 12.82
N ASP A 71 11.91 19.00 13.21
CA ASP A 71 12.16 18.57 14.61
C ASP A 71 11.13 19.14 15.61
N LYS A 72 9.87 19.30 15.19
CA LYS A 72 8.78 19.74 16.06
C LYS A 72 8.14 18.56 16.78
N GLU A 73 7.57 18.84 17.94
CA GLU A 73 6.72 17.87 18.65
C GLU A 73 5.46 17.57 17.82
N VAL A 74 5.21 16.30 17.57
CA VAL A 74 4.13 15.82 16.70
C VAL A 74 3.11 15.05 17.54
N ASP A 75 1.85 15.48 17.50
CA ASP A 75 0.75 14.63 17.93
C ASP A 75 0.41 13.65 16.79
N VAL A 76 0.95 12.44 16.89
CA VAL A 76 0.89 11.41 15.84
C VAL A 76 -0.52 10.87 15.58
N THR A 77 -1.47 11.13 16.49
CA THR A 77 -2.87 10.70 16.34
C THR A 77 -3.72 11.71 15.57
N LYS A 78 -3.22 12.95 15.40
CA LYS A 78 -3.93 13.97 14.62
C LYS A 78 -4.01 13.60 13.15
N GLY A 79 -5.14 13.90 12.55
CA GLY A 79 -5.42 13.61 11.14
C GLY A 79 -5.87 12.18 10.85
N ILE A 80 -5.88 11.29 11.85
CA ILE A 80 -6.43 9.93 11.67
C ILE A 80 -7.95 10.01 11.56
N ILE A 81 -8.48 9.41 10.50
CA ILE A 81 -9.90 9.32 10.21
C ILE A 81 -10.38 7.89 10.45
N HIS A 82 -11.38 7.73 11.31
CA HIS A 82 -12.00 6.45 11.58
C HIS A 82 -13.07 6.14 10.52
N HIS A 83 -12.77 5.18 9.65
CA HIS A 83 -13.69 4.78 8.60
C HIS A 83 -14.82 3.90 9.16
N LYS A 84 -16.03 4.03 8.58
CA LYS A 84 -17.25 3.30 9.00
C LYS A 84 -17.14 1.78 8.98
N GLU A 85 -16.16 1.21 8.28
CA GLU A 85 -15.88 -0.24 8.26
C GLU A 85 -14.85 -0.65 9.33
N GLY A 86 -14.51 0.24 10.28
CA GLY A 86 -13.61 -0.02 11.40
C GLY A 86 -12.12 0.08 11.05
N LEU A 87 -11.79 0.53 9.86
CA LEU A 87 -10.43 0.81 9.39
C LEU A 87 -10.06 2.24 9.75
N ASP A 88 -8.82 2.46 10.20
CA ASP A 88 -8.27 3.79 10.38
C ASP A 88 -7.46 4.23 9.15
N LEU A 89 -7.57 5.50 8.80
CA LEU A 89 -6.90 6.12 7.66
C LEU A 89 -6.08 7.32 8.10
N MET A 90 -4.79 7.36 7.76
CA MET A 90 -4.02 8.60 7.64
C MET A 90 -4.14 9.08 6.20
N PRO A 91 -4.90 10.15 5.94
CA PRO A 91 -5.14 10.65 4.59
C PRO A 91 -3.93 11.39 4.03
N CYS A 92 -3.94 11.58 2.71
CA CYS A 92 -2.98 12.40 1.98
C CYS A 92 -3.67 13.38 1.04
N ASN A 93 -2.96 14.42 0.68
CA ASN A 93 -3.37 15.44 -0.28
C ASN A 93 -2.20 15.91 -1.13
N ILE A 94 -2.43 16.88 -2.02
CA ILE A 94 -1.44 17.40 -2.97
C ILE A 94 -0.19 17.98 -2.31
N ASP A 95 -0.28 18.43 -1.04
CA ASP A 95 0.85 19.02 -0.31
C ASP A 95 2.01 18.03 -0.11
N LEU A 96 1.77 16.70 -0.21
CA LEU A 96 2.84 15.71 -0.17
C LEU A 96 3.88 15.92 -1.29
N SER A 97 3.48 16.53 -2.41
CA SER A 97 4.43 16.92 -3.47
C SER A 97 5.42 17.99 -2.98
N GLY A 98 5.00 18.88 -2.10
CA GLY A 98 5.87 19.87 -1.45
C GLY A 98 6.84 19.22 -0.46
N VAL A 99 6.35 18.22 0.30
CA VAL A 99 7.19 17.44 1.21
C VAL A 99 8.28 16.67 0.44
N ASP A 100 7.97 16.08 -0.72
CA ASP A 100 8.96 15.37 -1.55
C ASP A 100 10.13 16.31 -1.95
N VAL A 101 9.83 17.57 -2.23
CA VAL A 101 10.86 18.60 -2.48
C VAL A 101 11.63 18.97 -1.22
N SER A 102 10.94 19.13 -0.08
CA SER A 102 11.56 19.49 1.20
C SER A 102 12.50 18.40 1.71
N LEU A 103 12.20 17.14 1.46
CA LEU A 103 13.03 15.98 1.81
C LEU A 103 14.42 16.04 1.14
N VAL A 104 14.58 16.72 -0.01
CA VAL A 104 15.89 16.79 -0.70
C VAL A 104 16.99 17.35 0.21
N ASN A 105 16.65 18.33 1.05
CA ASN A 105 17.57 19.02 1.94
C ASN A 105 17.43 18.61 3.43
N ALA A 106 16.51 17.72 3.75
CA ALA A 106 16.29 17.30 5.13
C ALA A 106 17.37 16.32 5.61
N MET A 107 17.75 16.43 6.88
CA MET A 107 18.59 15.42 7.53
C MET A 107 17.78 14.12 7.73
N SER A 108 18.46 12.99 7.60
CA SER A 108 17.80 11.66 7.77
C SER A 108 16.52 11.50 6.94
N ARG A 109 16.48 12.15 5.79
CA ARG A 109 15.32 12.29 4.90
C ARG A 109 14.63 10.97 4.52
N GLU A 110 15.35 9.86 4.54
CA GLU A 110 14.83 8.53 4.23
C GLU A 110 14.04 7.92 5.40
N PHE A 111 14.09 8.51 6.60
CA PHE A 111 13.52 8.00 7.84
C PHE A 111 12.32 8.79 8.37
N VAL A 112 11.92 9.85 7.70
CA VAL A 112 10.84 10.75 8.17
C VAL A 112 9.54 9.99 8.37
N LEU A 113 9.10 9.21 7.37
CA LEU A 113 7.88 8.40 7.50
C LEU A 113 8.07 7.26 8.52
N LYS A 114 9.27 6.71 8.64
CA LYS A 114 9.58 5.70 9.66
C LYS A 114 9.36 6.25 11.07
N THR A 115 9.78 7.47 11.34
CA THR A 115 9.56 8.13 12.64
C THR A 115 8.08 8.17 13.01
N TYR A 116 7.21 8.53 12.07
CA TYR A 116 5.77 8.49 12.25
C TYR A 116 5.24 7.06 12.47
N VAL A 117 5.59 6.13 11.59
CA VAL A 117 5.10 4.75 11.63
C VAL A 117 5.52 4.04 12.93
N GLU A 118 6.75 4.25 13.42
CA GLU A 118 7.21 3.64 14.68
C GLU A 118 6.37 4.08 15.88
N SER A 119 5.95 5.36 15.94
CA SER A 119 5.07 5.85 17.00
C SER A 119 3.63 5.32 16.90
N MET A 120 3.21 4.81 15.73
CA MET A 120 1.89 4.24 15.54
C MET A 120 1.81 2.74 15.83
N ARG A 121 2.96 2.03 15.92
CA ARG A 121 3.00 0.56 16.07
C ARG A 121 2.32 0.04 17.35
N GLU A 122 2.25 0.83 18.40
CA GLU A 122 1.63 0.41 19.67
C GLU A 122 0.08 0.35 19.58
N PHE A 123 -0.52 1.05 18.62
CA PHE A 123 -1.98 1.18 18.49
C PHE A 123 -2.60 0.14 17.55
N TYR A 124 -1.79 -0.44 16.62
CA TYR A 124 -2.26 -1.28 15.54
C TYR A 124 -1.57 -2.64 15.48
N ASP A 125 -2.29 -3.63 14.94
CA ASP A 125 -1.73 -4.93 14.56
C ASP A 125 -1.09 -4.87 13.17
N TYR A 126 -1.68 -4.05 12.27
CA TYR A 126 -1.20 -3.84 10.90
C TYR A 126 -1.21 -2.38 10.51
N ILE A 127 -0.17 -1.96 9.79
CA ILE A 127 -0.11 -0.67 9.09
C ILE A 127 0.17 -0.97 7.62
N LEU A 128 -0.70 -0.52 6.72
CA LEU A 128 -0.53 -0.65 5.27
C LEU A 128 -0.22 0.71 4.68
N ILE A 129 0.82 0.81 3.85
CA ILE A 129 1.22 2.07 3.20
C ILE A 129 0.93 1.95 1.70
N ASP A 130 0.00 2.76 1.17
CA ASP A 130 -0.30 2.86 -0.26
C ASP A 130 0.72 3.76 -0.95
N CYS A 131 1.65 3.16 -1.68
CA CYS A 131 2.74 3.91 -2.30
C CYS A 131 2.32 4.53 -3.64
N MET A 132 2.79 5.75 -3.91
CA MET A 132 2.66 6.40 -5.22
C MET A 132 3.33 5.57 -6.34
N PRO A 133 2.93 5.74 -7.63
CA PRO A 133 3.50 5.03 -8.77
C PRO A 133 4.84 5.62 -9.21
N SER A 134 5.80 5.71 -8.30
CA SER A 134 7.15 6.20 -8.57
C SER A 134 8.19 5.49 -7.69
N LEU A 135 9.47 5.71 -7.95
CA LEU A 135 10.58 5.26 -7.09
C LEU A 135 11.30 6.47 -6.46
N GLY A 136 10.56 7.57 -6.23
CA GLY A 136 11.03 8.80 -5.59
C GLY A 136 11.26 8.67 -4.08
N MET A 137 11.53 9.81 -3.43
CA MET A 137 11.90 9.83 -2.01
C MET A 137 10.75 9.37 -1.09
N ILE A 138 9.50 9.67 -1.43
CA ILE A 138 8.33 9.19 -0.66
C ILE A 138 8.24 7.66 -0.68
N THR A 139 8.50 7.02 -1.85
CA THR A 139 8.55 5.56 -1.94
C THR A 139 9.71 4.97 -1.14
N VAL A 140 10.89 5.61 -1.16
CA VAL A 140 12.03 5.20 -0.33
C VAL A 140 11.67 5.29 1.16
N ASN A 141 10.99 6.36 1.60
CA ASN A 141 10.48 6.51 2.96
C ASN A 141 9.51 5.38 3.33
N SER A 142 8.56 5.06 2.45
CA SER A 142 7.60 3.98 2.67
C SER A 142 8.28 2.63 2.83
N LEU A 143 9.27 2.32 1.99
CA LEU A 143 10.07 1.09 2.09
C LEU A 143 10.96 1.06 3.35
N THR A 144 11.49 2.21 3.76
CA THR A 144 12.34 2.32 4.96
C THR A 144 11.54 2.13 6.24
N ALA A 145 10.25 2.53 6.23
CA ALA A 145 9.32 2.39 7.34
C ALA A 145 8.68 0.99 7.46
N SER A 146 8.79 0.14 6.43
CA SER A 146 8.03 -1.11 6.34
C SER A 146 8.84 -2.33 6.75
N ASP A 147 8.15 -3.35 7.29
CA ASP A 147 8.73 -4.67 7.57
C ASP A 147 8.74 -5.54 6.30
N SER A 148 7.73 -5.35 5.44
CA SER A 148 7.63 -6.10 4.19
C SER A 148 6.97 -5.29 3.06
N VAL A 149 7.11 -5.82 1.82
CA VAL A 149 6.57 -5.21 0.61
C VAL A 149 5.68 -6.19 -0.13
N LEU A 150 4.41 -5.83 -0.30
CA LEU A 150 3.46 -6.50 -1.18
C LEU A 150 3.47 -5.80 -2.54
N VAL A 151 3.68 -6.57 -3.61
CA VAL A 151 3.81 -6.03 -4.96
C VAL A 151 2.64 -6.48 -5.82
N PRO A 152 1.60 -5.63 -6.02
CA PRO A 152 0.52 -5.94 -6.96
C PRO A 152 1.05 -5.85 -8.40
N VAL A 153 0.80 -6.90 -9.19
CA VAL A 153 1.21 -6.98 -10.59
C VAL A 153 0.03 -7.37 -11.45
N GLN A 154 -0.28 -6.56 -12.45
CA GLN A 154 -1.30 -6.90 -13.43
C GLN A 154 -0.78 -7.94 -14.40
N ALA A 155 -1.52 -9.03 -14.62
CA ALA A 155 -1.22 -10.06 -15.63
C ALA A 155 -1.54 -9.56 -17.05
N ALA A 156 -1.05 -8.37 -17.40
CA ALA A 156 -1.17 -7.73 -18.70
C ALA A 156 0.18 -7.18 -19.14
N TYR A 157 0.33 -6.92 -20.42
CA TYR A 157 1.52 -6.50 -21.16
C TYR A 157 2.73 -5.98 -20.33
N LEU A 158 3.88 -6.67 -20.44
CA LEU A 158 5.24 -6.34 -19.98
C LEU A 158 5.40 -5.82 -18.53
N PRO A 159 5.07 -6.62 -17.50
CA PRO A 159 5.40 -6.25 -16.14
C PRO A 159 6.89 -6.38 -15.81
N VAL A 160 7.66 -7.14 -16.62
CA VAL A 160 9.01 -7.62 -16.24
C VAL A 160 9.99 -6.47 -16.00
N LYS A 161 10.07 -5.47 -16.90
CA LYS A 161 11.05 -4.38 -16.77
C LYS A 161 10.75 -3.43 -15.59
N GLY A 162 9.48 -3.10 -15.39
CA GLY A 162 9.06 -2.25 -14.27
C GLY A 162 9.21 -2.94 -12.91
N LEU A 163 8.95 -4.24 -12.87
CA LEU A 163 9.13 -5.05 -11.67
C LEU A 163 10.61 -5.18 -11.30
N GLU A 164 11.50 -5.34 -12.27
CA GLU A 164 12.95 -5.41 -12.07
C GLU A 164 13.50 -4.12 -11.41
N GLN A 165 13.07 -2.94 -11.86
CA GLN A 165 13.50 -1.67 -11.28
C GLN A 165 13.02 -1.52 -9.82
N LEU A 166 11.78 -1.89 -9.54
CA LEU A 166 11.25 -1.87 -8.18
C LEU A 166 12.03 -2.84 -7.28
N ILE A 167 12.24 -4.07 -7.71
CA ILE A 167 13.00 -5.09 -6.95
C ILE A 167 14.43 -4.59 -6.68
N THR A 168 15.08 -4.00 -7.68
CA THR A 168 16.41 -3.39 -7.51
C THR A 168 16.38 -2.28 -6.45
N THR A 169 15.35 -1.44 -6.45
CA THR A 169 15.19 -0.37 -5.45
C THR A 169 14.97 -0.97 -4.05
N ILE A 170 14.13 -1.98 -3.90
CA ILE A 170 13.91 -2.68 -2.61
C ILE A 170 15.23 -3.26 -2.10
N TYR A 171 16.03 -3.91 -2.95
CA TYR A 171 17.35 -4.43 -2.54
C TYR A 171 18.33 -3.33 -2.13
N ARG A 172 18.29 -2.14 -2.77
CA ARG A 172 19.09 -0.99 -2.35
C ARG A 172 18.65 -0.46 -1.00
N VAL A 173 17.35 -0.33 -0.77
CA VAL A 173 16.79 0.05 0.54
C VAL A 173 17.19 -0.99 1.59
N LYS A 174 17.03 -2.28 1.30
CA LYS A 174 17.46 -3.36 2.19
C LYS A 174 18.94 -3.28 2.58
N LYS A 175 19.79 -2.99 1.61
CA LYS A 175 21.23 -2.93 1.83
C LYS A 175 21.68 -1.72 2.66
N HIS A 176 21.04 -0.57 2.50
CA HIS A 176 21.56 0.70 3.00
C HIS A 176 20.71 1.37 4.08
N LEU A 177 19.38 1.13 4.12
CA LEU A 177 18.43 1.87 4.93
C LEU A 177 17.62 0.97 5.88
N ASN A 178 17.14 -0.17 5.39
CA ASN A 178 16.27 -1.08 6.16
C ASN A 178 16.67 -2.55 5.93
N PRO A 179 17.68 -3.06 6.64
CA PRO A 179 18.18 -4.45 6.46
C PRO A 179 17.12 -5.53 6.72
N GLN A 180 16.08 -5.21 7.48
CA GLN A 180 15.04 -6.17 7.87
C GLN A 180 13.92 -6.30 6.85
N ILE A 181 13.80 -5.37 5.88
CA ILE A 181 12.71 -5.41 4.90
C ILE A 181 12.72 -6.71 4.11
N GLN A 182 11.55 -7.31 3.97
CA GLN A 182 11.34 -8.55 3.23
C GLN A 182 10.30 -8.37 2.13
N PHE A 183 10.22 -9.32 1.22
CA PHE A 183 9.07 -9.38 0.30
C PHE A 183 7.93 -10.10 1.00
N GLU A 184 6.78 -9.44 1.13
CA GLU A 184 5.52 -10.08 1.53
C GLU A 184 5.04 -11.02 0.43
N GLY A 185 5.14 -10.56 -0.82
CA GLY A 185 4.90 -11.37 -2.00
C GLY A 185 4.43 -10.56 -3.20
N ILE A 186 4.43 -11.23 -4.36
CA ILE A 186 3.82 -10.72 -5.60
C ILE A 186 2.36 -11.14 -5.63
N LEU A 187 1.45 -10.14 -5.74
CA LEU A 187 0.01 -10.35 -5.89
C LEU A 187 -0.39 -10.16 -7.34
N ILE A 188 -0.88 -11.22 -7.99
CA ILE A 188 -1.47 -11.10 -9.32
C ILE A 188 -2.82 -10.41 -9.21
N SER A 189 -2.93 -9.23 -9.81
CA SER A 189 -4.12 -8.38 -9.77
C SER A 189 -4.76 -8.23 -11.16
N MET A 190 -6.03 -7.84 -11.18
CA MET A 190 -6.82 -7.59 -12.40
C MET A 190 -6.73 -8.75 -13.41
N LEU A 191 -6.74 -9.97 -12.89
CA LEU A 191 -6.56 -11.18 -13.69
C LEU A 191 -7.78 -11.47 -14.56
N ASN A 192 -7.59 -11.54 -15.87
CA ASN A 192 -8.54 -12.18 -16.79
C ASN A 192 -8.09 -13.61 -17.07
N ALA A 193 -8.54 -14.55 -16.24
CA ALA A 193 -8.11 -15.95 -16.29
C ALA A 193 -8.47 -16.69 -17.59
N ARG A 194 -9.33 -16.08 -18.44
CA ARG A 194 -9.76 -16.71 -19.71
C ARG A 194 -8.75 -16.56 -20.83
N THR A 195 -7.73 -15.71 -20.68
CA THR A 195 -6.74 -15.44 -21.73
C THR A 195 -5.50 -16.32 -21.56
N ASN A 196 -4.99 -16.92 -22.65
CA ASN A 196 -3.72 -17.64 -22.65
C ASN A 196 -2.58 -16.70 -22.23
N TYR A 197 -2.63 -15.46 -22.68
CA TYR A 197 -1.66 -14.43 -22.34
C TYR A 197 -1.48 -14.22 -20.82
N ALA A 198 -2.56 -14.22 -20.04
CA ALA A 198 -2.46 -14.11 -18.58
C ALA A 198 -1.75 -15.33 -17.96
N LYS A 199 -1.94 -16.52 -18.54
CA LYS A 199 -1.23 -17.74 -18.09
C LYS A 199 0.26 -17.64 -18.38
N ASP A 200 0.62 -17.21 -19.59
CA ASP A 200 2.02 -17.04 -20.00
C ASP A 200 2.76 -16.04 -19.11
N ILE A 201 2.11 -14.90 -18.77
CA ILE A 201 2.68 -13.89 -17.87
C ILE A 201 2.86 -14.45 -16.45
N MET A 202 1.89 -15.22 -15.92
CA MET A 202 2.04 -15.84 -14.60
C MET A 202 3.19 -16.85 -14.57
N GLU A 203 3.37 -17.63 -15.63
CA GLU A 203 4.51 -18.56 -15.76
C GLU A 203 5.84 -17.80 -15.83
N LEU A 204 5.89 -16.69 -16.57
CA LEU A 204 7.08 -15.84 -16.62
C LEU A 204 7.41 -15.23 -15.24
N ILE A 205 6.44 -14.70 -14.52
CA ILE A 205 6.64 -14.16 -13.17
C ILE A 205 7.16 -15.27 -12.25
N LYS A 206 6.56 -16.46 -12.29
CA LYS A 206 7.00 -17.61 -11.50
C LYS A 206 8.42 -18.04 -11.85
N LYS A 207 8.75 -18.09 -13.14
CA LYS A 207 10.07 -18.48 -13.63
C LYS A 207 11.18 -17.50 -13.23
N TYR A 208 10.91 -16.18 -13.32
CA TYR A 208 11.94 -15.17 -13.07
C TYR A 208 12.07 -14.77 -11.59
N TYR A 209 10.98 -14.84 -10.83
CA TYR A 209 10.94 -14.31 -9.46
C TYR A 209 10.54 -15.34 -8.40
N GLY A 210 9.89 -16.45 -8.77
CA GLY A 210 9.29 -17.39 -7.81
C GLY A 210 10.27 -18.14 -6.90
N GLU A 211 11.57 -18.17 -7.24
CA GLU A 211 12.61 -18.72 -6.36
C GLU A 211 13.06 -17.74 -5.28
N SER A 212 12.93 -16.42 -5.53
CA SER A 212 13.47 -15.38 -4.66
C SER A 212 12.38 -14.54 -3.97
N ILE A 213 11.18 -14.51 -4.52
CA ILE A 213 10.05 -13.71 -4.01
C ILE A 213 8.81 -14.61 -3.94
N PRO A 214 8.13 -14.69 -2.78
CA PRO A 214 6.86 -15.39 -2.66
C PRO A 214 5.82 -14.85 -3.65
N ILE A 215 4.99 -15.72 -4.21
CA ILE A 215 3.86 -15.34 -5.05
C ILE A 215 2.60 -15.81 -4.34
N PHE A 216 1.69 -14.89 -4.05
CA PHE A 216 0.43 -15.22 -3.38
C PHE A 216 -0.38 -16.23 -4.19
N GLU A 217 -0.98 -17.20 -3.51
CA GLU A 217 -1.92 -18.13 -4.14
C GLU A 217 -3.20 -17.40 -4.57
N SER A 218 -3.61 -16.43 -3.77
CA SER A 218 -4.72 -15.52 -4.07
C SER A 218 -4.42 -14.67 -5.32
N LYS A 219 -5.42 -14.56 -6.18
CA LYS A 219 -5.35 -13.74 -7.40
C LYS A 219 -6.60 -12.88 -7.47
N ILE A 220 -6.43 -11.59 -7.69
CA ILE A 220 -7.54 -10.65 -7.75
C ILE A 220 -8.09 -10.61 -9.19
N PRO A 221 -9.32 -11.06 -9.44
CA PRO A 221 -9.88 -11.02 -10.77
C PRO A 221 -10.19 -9.58 -11.22
N PHE A 222 -10.13 -9.34 -12.53
CA PHE A 222 -10.61 -8.09 -13.11
C PHE A 222 -12.11 -7.94 -12.86
N SER A 223 -12.54 -6.76 -12.39
CA SER A 223 -13.95 -6.45 -12.19
C SER A 223 -14.20 -4.96 -12.26
N VAL A 224 -15.21 -4.56 -13.02
CA VAL A 224 -15.73 -3.18 -13.05
C VAL A 224 -16.29 -2.80 -11.68
N LYS A 225 -16.95 -3.74 -11.00
CA LYS A 225 -17.52 -3.52 -9.66
C LYS A 225 -16.48 -3.17 -8.61
N ALA A 226 -15.25 -3.66 -8.77
CA ALA A 226 -14.14 -3.27 -7.90
C ALA A 226 -13.71 -1.79 -8.11
N ALA A 227 -13.93 -1.23 -9.29
CA ALA A 227 -13.72 0.20 -9.54
C ALA A 227 -14.85 1.07 -8.94
N GLU A 228 -16.07 0.55 -8.88
CA GLU A 228 -17.23 1.24 -8.28
C GLU A 228 -17.07 1.44 -6.76
N THR A 229 -16.26 0.62 -6.08
CA THR A 229 -16.01 0.76 -4.63
C THR A 229 -15.42 2.11 -4.28
N SER A 230 -14.50 2.61 -5.09
CA SER A 230 -13.86 3.93 -4.88
C SER A 230 -14.86 5.08 -4.98
N ALA A 231 -15.80 5.00 -5.94
CA ALA A 231 -16.86 6.01 -6.06
C ALA A 231 -17.88 5.96 -4.91
N ALA A 232 -18.07 4.78 -4.31
CA ALA A 232 -18.98 4.58 -3.18
C ALA A 232 -18.33 4.85 -1.81
N GLY A 233 -17.02 5.07 -1.75
CA GLY A 233 -16.28 5.26 -0.50
C GLY A 233 -16.39 4.06 0.45
N VAL A 234 -16.35 2.82 -0.08
CA VAL A 234 -16.49 1.57 0.69
C VAL A 234 -15.67 0.45 0.08
N SER A 235 -15.38 -0.57 0.86
CA SER A 235 -14.73 -1.79 0.36
C SER A 235 -15.67 -2.64 -0.50
N ILE A 236 -15.09 -3.58 -1.26
CA ILE A 236 -15.86 -4.59 -2.00
C ILE A 236 -16.67 -5.50 -1.05
N PHE A 237 -16.26 -5.66 0.20
CA PHE A 237 -16.96 -6.46 1.19
C PHE A 237 -18.31 -5.85 1.58
N THR A 238 -18.40 -4.52 1.60
CA THR A 238 -19.65 -3.80 1.87
C THR A 238 -20.51 -3.68 0.62
N LEU A 239 -19.89 -3.44 -0.54
CA LEU A 239 -20.62 -3.29 -1.80
C LEU A 239 -21.23 -4.63 -2.26
N ASP A 240 -20.46 -5.72 -2.17
CA ASP A 240 -20.92 -7.09 -2.52
C ASP A 240 -20.03 -8.16 -1.91
N LYS A 241 -20.40 -8.62 -0.71
CA LYS A 241 -19.66 -9.64 0.02
C LYS A 241 -19.49 -10.98 -0.72
N LYS A 242 -20.42 -11.31 -1.64
CA LYS A 242 -20.37 -12.57 -2.41
C LYS A 242 -19.60 -12.45 -3.71
N HIS A 243 -19.17 -11.25 -4.08
CA HIS A 243 -18.44 -11.01 -5.31
C HIS A 243 -17.10 -11.79 -5.34
N PRO A 244 -16.67 -12.32 -6.48
CA PRO A 244 -15.39 -13.04 -6.59
C PRO A 244 -14.18 -12.23 -6.12
N VAL A 245 -14.16 -10.91 -6.31
CA VAL A 245 -13.11 -10.01 -5.80
C VAL A 245 -13.11 -9.96 -4.27
N ALA A 246 -14.28 -9.92 -3.62
CA ALA A 246 -14.38 -9.95 -2.15
C ALA A 246 -13.82 -11.27 -1.60
N GLN A 247 -14.17 -12.39 -2.21
CA GLN A 247 -13.63 -13.70 -1.84
C GLN A 247 -12.11 -13.78 -2.04
N ALA A 248 -11.59 -13.17 -3.11
CA ALA A 248 -10.16 -13.13 -3.39
C ALA A 248 -9.41 -12.30 -2.32
N TYR A 249 -9.92 -11.13 -1.93
CA TYR A 249 -9.32 -10.34 -0.85
C TYR A 249 -9.47 -11.02 0.52
N GLU A 250 -10.55 -11.76 0.78
CA GLU A 250 -10.67 -12.55 2.00
C GLU A 250 -9.58 -13.64 2.09
N LYS A 251 -9.30 -14.31 0.97
CA LYS A 251 -8.20 -15.28 0.88
C LYS A 251 -6.84 -14.62 1.08
N LEU A 252 -6.58 -13.49 0.39
CA LEU A 252 -5.36 -12.73 0.54
C LEU A 252 -5.13 -12.31 2.00
N THR A 253 -6.18 -11.85 2.68
CA THR A 253 -6.11 -11.49 4.10
C THR A 253 -5.64 -12.67 4.95
N LYS A 254 -6.18 -13.87 4.71
CA LYS A 254 -5.77 -15.09 5.42
C LYS A 254 -4.31 -15.46 5.13
N GLU A 255 -3.86 -15.33 3.88
CA GLU A 255 -2.46 -15.56 3.52
C GLU A 255 -1.52 -14.56 4.23
N VAL A 256 -1.86 -13.26 4.23
CA VAL A 256 -1.06 -12.23 4.91
C VAL A 256 -0.95 -12.47 6.42
N ILE A 257 -2.06 -12.89 7.05
CA ILE A 257 -2.06 -13.25 8.48
C ILE A 257 -1.22 -14.51 8.74
N ALA A 258 -1.24 -15.48 7.83
CA ALA A 258 -0.45 -16.71 7.97
C ALA A 258 1.07 -16.49 7.79
N HIS A 259 1.49 -15.35 7.26
CA HIS A 259 2.89 -14.93 7.15
C HIS A 259 3.40 -14.22 8.44
N GLU A 260 2.62 -14.16 9.52
CA GLU A 260 3.08 -13.72 10.85
C GLU A 260 4.07 -14.76 11.45
#